data_c824f48dd341ed0b73d727b9f4d7eed2
#
_entry.id   c824f48dd341ed0b73d727b9f4d7eed2
#
_cell.length_a   1.000
_cell.length_b   1.000
_cell.length_c   1.000
_cell.angle_alpha   90.00
_cell.angle_beta   90.00
_cell.angle_gamma   90.00
#
_symmetry.space_group_name_H-M   'P 1'
#
loop_
_entity.id
_entity.type
_entity.pdbx_description
1 polymer ?
#
loop_
_entity_poly.entity_id
_entity_poly.type
_entity_poly.pdbx_seq_one_letter_code
_entity_poly.pdbx_strand_id
1 'polypeptide(L)'
;MPTGRTSQQVHRHREERSDEAIQESSGRGPSPPGLLRSARNDGFGLPRGLFGCGTLRDGAGEPLRPGGLALTRELIDRAGFHAGETVADIGCGLGASTRLLRDRGVAAIGVDLLAPFDAGARGEAPPLVVADAARLPFADDSLDGVLAECSLSLTADRALALAEWRRALRPGGRLALSDVYRRDGGGAGRIATREALCADLAAAGFRVEAFEDRSEALKSWAARFIFRFGSLDSLWGDGCAADPGSAGKARLGYALLVAAKSGQRAPAGG
;
A
#
# COMPACT_ATOMS: atom_id res chain seq x y z
N MET A 1 70.93 -4.28 6.13
CA MET A 1 69.82 -4.71 6.95
C MET A 1 68.77 -3.60 6.95
N PRO A 2 67.69 -3.66 6.17
CA PRO A 2 66.54 -2.75 6.31
C PRO A 2 65.43 -3.43 7.11
N THR A 3 65.00 -2.76 8.16
CA THR A 3 63.96 -3.13 9.13
C THR A 3 62.56 -2.99 8.51
N GLY A 4 61.78 -4.05 8.68
CA GLY A 4 60.43 -4.17 8.15
C GLY A 4 59.42 -3.16 8.74
N ARG A 5 58.61 -2.60 7.87
CA ARG A 5 57.38 -1.92 8.25
C ARG A 5 56.26 -2.95 8.36
N THR A 6 55.59 -2.96 9.50
CA THR A 6 54.56 -3.92 9.88
C THR A 6 53.25 -3.74 9.11
N SER A 7 52.66 -4.85 8.83
CA SER A 7 51.42 -5.08 8.04
C SER A 7 50.15 -4.35 8.57
N GLN A 8 50.24 -3.65 9.71
CA GLN A 8 49.10 -2.96 10.33
C GLN A 8 48.84 -1.52 9.83
N GLN A 9 49.79 -0.88 9.15
CA GLN A 9 49.59 0.46 8.60
C GLN A 9 48.93 0.52 7.22
N VAL A 10 48.89 -0.62 6.52
CA VAL A 10 48.26 -0.68 5.19
C VAL A 10 46.75 -0.91 5.29
N HIS A 11 46.27 -1.46 6.40
CA HIS A 11 44.83 -1.71 6.60
C HIS A 11 44.03 -0.44 6.99
N ARG A 12 44.64 0.49 7.72
CA ARG A 12 43.93 1.73 8.13
C ARG A 12 43.68 2.71 6.98
N HIS A 13 44.57 2.78 6.00
CA HIS A 13 44.34 3.65 4.83
C HIS A 13 43.38 3.14 3.78
N ARG A 14 42.87 1.90 3.93
CA ARG A 14 41.90 1.31 3.02
C ARG A 14 40.47 1.43 3.54
N GLU A 15 40.28 1.57 4.84
CA GLU A 15 38.97 1.78 5.47
C GLU A 15 38.54 3.26 5.38
N GLU A 16 39.44 4.21 5.51
CA GLU A 16 39.10 5.65 5.41
C GLU A 16 38.72 6.12 4.00
N ARG A 17 39.06 5.36 2.94
CA ARG A 17 38.58 5.65 1.56
C ARG A 17 37.26 5.04 1.19
N SER A 18 36.72 4.14 2.01
CA SER A 18 35.40 3.51 1.76
C SER A 18 34.25 4.38 2.26
N ASP A 19 34.50 5.22 3.27
CA ASP A 19 33.44 6.04 3.89
C ASP A 19 33.16 7.34 3.13
N GLU A 20 34.11 7.86 2.36
CA GLU A 20 33.89 9.04 1.51
C GLU A 20 33.17 8.75 0.18
N ALA A 21 33.14 7.48 -0.28
CA ALA A 21 32.49 7.11 -1.55
C ALA A 21 31.00 6.77 -1.45
N ILE A 22 30.44 6.72 -0.23
CA ILE A 22 29.02 6.37 0.02
C ILE A 22 28.13 7.61 0.07
N GLN A 23 28.68 8.81 0.11
CA GLN A 23 27.90 10.04 0.31
C GLN A 23 27.48 10.78 -0.98
N GLU A 24 27.89 10.33 -2.18
CA GLU A 24 27.60 11.06 -3.43
C GLU A 24 26.72 10.36 -4.48
N SER A 25 26.03 9.27 -4.16
CA SER A 25 25.13 8.61 -5.15
C SER A 25 23.66 8.44 -4.73
N SER A 26 23.14 9.29 -3.85
CA SER A 26 21.69 9.40 -3.67
C SER A 26 21.10 10.44 -4.63
N GLY A 27 21.09 10.12 -5.91
CA GLY A 27 20.34 10.86 -6.92
C GLY A 27 18.84 10.73 -6.67
N ARG A 28 18.31 11.53 -5.75
CA ARG A 28 16.88 11.78 -5.67
C ARG A 28 16.50 12.55 -6.92
N GLY A 29 15.81 11.89 -7.85
CA GLY A 29 15.05 12.60 -8.86
C GLY A 29 14.12 13.59 -8.14
N PRO A 30 13.95 14.83 -8.63
CA PRO A 30 13.16 15.84 -7.96
C PRO A 30 11.71 15.35 -7.84
N SER A 31 11.21 15.21 -6.60
CA SER A 31 9.79 15.16 -6.35
C SER A 31 9.19 16.47 -6.82
N PRO A 32 8.05 16.48 -7.51
CA PRO A 32 7.43 17.72 -7.96
C PRO A 32 7.19 18.64 -6.75
N PRO A 33 7.57 19.92 -6.82
CA PRO A 33 7.45 20.84 -5.70
C PRO A 33 5.96 21.03 -5.34
N GLY A 34 5.64 20.92 -4.06
CA GLY A 34 4.31 21.17 -3.52
C GLY A 34 3.42 19.94 -3.31
N LEU A 35 3.90 18.72 -3.62
CA LEU A 35 3.09 17.51 -3.46
C LEU A 35 2.96 17.05 -2.00
N LEU A 36 4.00 17.22 -1.18
CA LEU A 36 4.04 16.71 0.18
C LEU A 36 3.76 17.82 1.22
N ARG A 37 2.89 17.50 2.20
CA ARG A 37 2.72 18.27 3.44
C ARG A 37 3.62 17.69 4.53
N SER A 38 4.06 18.52 5.47
CA SER A 38 4.81 18.06 6.64
C SER A 38 3.91 17.15 7.50
N ALA A 39 4.19 15.84 7.51
CA ALA A 39 3.52 14.89 8.39
C ALA A 39 4.22 14.91 9.77
N ARG A 40 3.47 15.16 10.86
CA ARG A 40 3.94 14.92 12.22
C ARG A 40 3.71 13.45 12.55
N ASN A 41 4.76 12.77 12.91
CA ASN A 41 4.74 11.36 13.30
C ASN A 41 4.39 11.27 14.80
N ASP A 42 3.10 11.31 15.13
CA ASP A 42 2.62 11.13 16.52
C ASP A 42 2.52 9.64 16.78
N GLY A 43 3.58 9.07 17.35
CA GLY A 43 3.83 7.65 17.63
C GLY A 43 2.62 6.79 17.97
N PHE A 44 2.04 6.14 16.97
CA PHE A 44 1.04 5.11 17.16
C PHE A 44 1.71 3.77 17.45
N GLY A 45 1.59 3.30 18.70
CA GLY A 45 1.96 1.94 19.09
C GLY A 45 0.95 0.92 18.55
N LEU A 46 1.01 0.57 17.27
CA LEU A 46 0.22 -0.54 16.73
C LEU A 46 1.01 -1.85 16.85
N PRO A 47 0.34 -2.96 17.23
CA PRO A 47 0.96 -4.26 17.24
C PRO A 47 1.40 -4.64 15.81
N ARG A 48 2.63 -5.11 15.70
CA ARG A 48 3.23 -5.57 14.43
C ARG A 48 2.65 -6.92 14.07
N GLY A 49 1.49 -6.95 13.40
CA GLY A 49 0.93 -8.18 12.82
C GLY A 49 1.79 -8.71 11.67
N LEU A 50 1.47 -9.90 11.18
CA LEU A 50 2.16 -10.58 10.07
C LEU A 50 2.30 -9.70 8.80
N PHE A 51 1.39 -8.76 8.60
CA PHE A 51 1.44 -7.80 7.49
C PHE A 51 2.60 -6.79 7.61
N GLY A 52 2.97 -6.40 8.85
CA GLY A 52 4.03 -5.41 9.09
C GLY A 52 5.45 -5.98 9.08
N CYS A 53 5.63 -7.29 9.20
CA CYS A 53 6.95 -7.92 9.30
C CYS A 53 7.52 -8.44 7.97
N GLY A 54 6.84 -8.19 6.84
CA GLY A 54 7.30 -8.65 5.52
C GLY A 54 7.30 -10.18 5.33
N THR A 55 6.77 -10.94 6.28
CA THR A 55 6.77 -12.41 6.28
C THR A 55 5.71 -12.99 5.33
N LEU A 56 4.72 -12.21 4.92
CA LEU A 56 3.67 -12.67 4.00
C LEU A 56 4.13 -12.62 2.54
N ARG A 57 5.14 -13.46 2.25
CA ARG A 57 5.63 -13.70 0.89
C ARG A 57 5.50 -15.17 0.53
N ASP A 58 5.26 -15.45 -0.73
CA ASP A 58 5.35 -16.82 -1.25
C ASP A 58 6.82 -17.28 -1.42
N GLY A 59 7.01 -18.51 -1.92
CA GLY A 59 8.34 -19.06 -2.15
C GLY A 59 9.17 -18.31 -3.20
N ALA A 60 8.53 -17.50 -4.05
CA ALA A 60 9.16 -16.63 -5.03
C ALA A 60 9.47 -15.21 -4.51
N GLY A 61 9.07 -14.92 -3.25
CA GLY A 61 9.25 -13.61 -2.64
C GLY A 61 8.17 -12.59 -3.01
N GLU A 62 7.10 -13.04 -3.67
CA GLU A 62 5.96 -12.19 -4.04
C GLU A 62 5.00 -11.98 -2.85
N PRO A 63 4.27 -10.84 -2.80
CA PRO A 63 3.31 -10.58 -1.74
C PRO A 63 2.26 -11.68 -1.65
N LEU A 64 2.12 -12.29 -0.47
CA LEU A 64 1.10 -13.30 -0.22
C LEU A 64 -0.22 -12.61 0.12
N ARG A 65 -1.00 -12.24 -0.89
CA ARG A 65 -2.34 -11.64 -0.78
C ARG A 65 -3.29 -12.26 -1.81
N PRO A 66 -4.63 -12.10 -1.65
CA PRO A 66 -5.58 -12.61 -2.62
C PRO A 66 -5.27 -12.15 -4.04
N GLY A 67 -5.10 -13.07 -4.98
CA GLY A 67 -4.79 -12.79 -6.38
C GLY A 67 -3.36 -12.35 -6.71
N GLY A 68 -2.53 -12.03 -5.70
CA GLY A 68 -1.14 -11.62 -5.89
C GLY A 68 -0.99 -10.46 -6.90
N LEU A 69 0.18 -10.33 -7.53
CA LEU A 69 0.45 -9.27 -8.52
C LEU A 69 -0.38 -9.41 -9.81
N ALA A 70 -0.95 -10.57 -10.10
CA ALA A 70 -1.84 -10.73 -11.26
C ALA A 70 -3.12 -9.89 -11.08
N LEU A 71 -3.72 -9.93 -9.89
CA LEU A 71 -4.91 -9.12 -9.58
C LEU A 71 -4.55 -7.63 -9.50
N THR A 72 -3.36 -7.28 -9.02
CA THR A 72 -2.87 -5.90 -9.03
C THR A 72 -2.76 -5.35 -10.45
N ARG A 73 -2.22 -6.13 -11.39
CA ARG A 73 -2.13 -5.72 -12.81
C ARG A 73 -3.52 -5.45 -13.38
N GLU A 74 -4.46 -6.36 -13.13
CA GLU A 74 -5.84 -6.21 -13.58
C GLU A 74 -6.49 -4.96 -12.98
N LEU A 75 -6.30 -4.70 -11.68
CA LEU A 75 -6.84 -3.54 -10.99
C LEU A 75 -6.28 -2.23 -11.56
N ILE A 76 -4.97 -2.16 -11.81
CA ILE A 76 -4.30 -1.01 -12.43
C ILE A 76 -4.84 -0.76 -13.85
N ASP A 77 -5.00 -1.84 -14.64
CA ASP A 77 -5.52 -1.75 -16.02
C ASP A 77 -6.96 -1.25 -16.02
N ARG A 78 -7.83 -1.72 -15.12
CA ARG A 78 -9.22 -1.26 -14.98
C ARG A 78 -9.33 0.17 -14.47
N ALA A 79 -8.47 0.56 -13.56
CA ALA A 79 -8.38 1.95 -13.11
C ALA A 79 -7.85 2.86 -14.21
N GLY A 80 -7.18 2.31 -15.24
CA GLY A 80 -6.62 3.05 -16.33
C GLY A 80 -5.52 4.01 -15.88
N PHE A 81 -4.65 3.59 -14.99
CA PHE A 81 -3.47 4.38 -14.63
C PHE A 81 -2.44 4.35 -15.74
N HIS A 82 -1.95 5.52 -16.13
CA HIS A 82 -1.06 5.71 -17.29
C HIS A 82 0.30 6.28 -16.89
N ALA A 83 1.28 6.11 -17.76
CA ALA A 83 2.59 6.72 -17.61
C ALA A 83 2.47 8.25 -17.42
N GLY A 84 3.26 8.79 -16.49
CA GLY A 84 3.25 10.21 -16.15
C GLY A 84 2.21 10.62 -15.09
N GLU A 85 1.22 9.78 -14.77
CA GLU A 85 0.28 10.03 -13.68
C GLU A 85 0.95 9.85 -12.31
N THR A 86 0.50 10.62 -11.31
CA THR A 86 0.94 10.50 -9.92
C THR A 86 -0.06 9.68 -9.12
N VAL A 87 0.35 8.51 -8.64
CA VAL A 87 -0.49 7.56 -7.91
C VAL A 87 0.09 7.27 -6.53
N ALA A 88 -0.74 7.37 -5.48
CA ALA A 88 -0.38 6.89 -4.15
C ALA A 88 -0.82 5.43 -3.98
N ASP A 89 0.11 4.58 -3.53
CA ASP A 89 -0.14 3.18 -3.14
C ASP A 89 -0.29 3.12 -1.62
N ILE A 90 -1.53 3.07 -1.14
CA ILE A 90 -1.88 3.17 0.29
C ILE A 90 -1.89 1.79 0.95
N GLY A 91 -1.10 1.62 2.02
CA GLY A 91 -0.84 0.33 2.63
C GLY A 91 0.11 -0.49 1.76
N CYS A 92 1.11 0.17 1.19
CA CYS A 92 2.02 -0.40 0.19
C CYS A 92 2.91 -1.54 0.73
N GLY A 93 3.04 -1.68 2.05
CA GLY A 93 3.94 -2.64 2.67
C GLY A 93 5.38 -2.48 2.16
N LEU A 94 5.92 -3.52 1.53
CA LEU A 94 7.27 -3.49 0.94
C LEU A 94 7.33 -2.91 -0.48
N GLY A 95 6.25 -2.28 -0.95
CA GLY A 95 6.21 -1.53 -2.20
C GLY A 95 6.15 -2.38 -3.47
N ALA A 96 5.60 -3.60 -3.42
CA ALA A 96 5.51 -4.45 -4.61
C ALA A 96 4.58 -3.85 -5.68
N SER A 97 3.42 -3.33 -5.28
CA SER A 97 2.48 -2.62 -6.17
C SER A 97 3.02 -1.28 -6.62
N THR A 98 3.66 -0.55 -5.70
CA THR A 98 4.35 0.71 -6.03
C THR A 98 5.39 0.49 -7.11
N ARG A 99 6.20 -0.57 -7.01
CA ARG A 99 7.21 -0.93 -8.03
C ARG A 99 6.55 -1.27 -9.36
N LEU A 100 5.48 -2.08 -9.33
CA LEU A 100 4.74 -2.45 -10.54
C LEU A 100 4.14 -1.24 -11.27
N LEU A 101 3.62 -0.24 -10.54
CA LEU A 101 3.16 1.04 -11.12
C LEU A 101 4.33 1.79 -11.78
N ARG A 102 5.47 1.87 -11.10
CA ARG A 102 6.66 2.56 -11.63
C ARG A 102 7.24 1.89 -12.87
N ASP A 103 7.22 0.57 -12.93
CA ASP A 103 7.64 -0.19 -14.11
C ASP A 103 6.75 0.12 -15.34
N ARG A 104 5.55 0.64 -15.12
CA ARG A 104 4.62 1.14 -16.15
C ARG A 104 4.74 2.63 -16.44
N GLY A 105 5.75 3.30 -15.88
CA GLY A 105 5.99 4.73 -16.06
C GLY A 105 5.11 5.65 -15.20
N VAL A 106 4.34 5.10 -14.25
CA VAL A 106 3.54 5.88 -13.30
C VAL A 106 4.46 6.45 -12.22
N ALA A 107 4.28 7.73 -11.85
CA ALA A 107 4.97 8.36 -10.73
C ALA A 107 4.34 7.88 -9.40
N ALA A 108 4.58 6.61 -9.05
CA ALA A 108 3.99 5.99 -7.87
C ALA A 108 4.79 6.27 -6.61
N ILE A 109 4.07 6.56 -5.52
CA ILE A 109 4.59 6.80 -4.17
C ILE A 109 3.86 5.86 -3.21
N GLY A 110 4.62 4.99 -2.53
CA GLY A 110 4.08 4.12 -1.50
C GLY A 110 3.83 4.87 -0.20
N VAL A 111 2.72 4.57 0.46
CA VAL A 111 2.38 5.08 1.79
C VAL A 111 2.06 3.90 2.68
N ASP A 112 2.72 3.81 3.83
CA ASP A 112 2.40 2.79 4.84
C ASP A 112 2.56 3.39 6.24
N LEU A 113 1.83 2.86 7.21
CA LEU A 113 1.92 3.27 8.59
C LEU A 113 3.23 2.79 9.24
N LEU A 114 3.78 1.69 8.74
CA LEU A 114 5.00 1.08 9.22
C LEU A 114 6.15 1.32 8.24
N ALA A 115 7.31 1.71 8.76
CA ALA A 115 8.52 1.76 7.94
C ALA A 115 8.86 0.35 7.45
N PRO A 116 9.18 0.16 6.16
CA PRO A 116 9.58 -1.14 5.64
C PRO A 116 10.85 -1.62 6.32
N PHE A 117 10.84 -2.86 6.82
CA PHE A 117 11.96 -3.44 7.58
C PHE A 117 13.15 -3.82 6.71
N ASP A 118 12.95 -3.96 5.40
CA ASP A 118 14.02 -4.33 4.48
C ASP A 118 13.69 -3.85 3.06
N ALA A 119 14.18 -2.67 2.72
CA ALA A 119 14.13 -2.15 1.35
C ALA A 119 15.28 -2.69 0.47
N GLY A 120 16.18 -3.50 1.04
CA GLY A 120 17.50 -3.76 0.47
C GLY A 120 17.63 -4.96 -0.48
N ALA A 121 16.61 -5.77 -0.67
CA ALA A 121 16.85 -7.09 -1.27
C ALA A 121 16.85 -7.15 -2.81
N ARG A 122 16.24 -6.22 -3.55
CA ARG A 122 16.24 -6.27 -5.04
C ARG A 122 16.05 -4.88 -5.67
N GLY A 123 17.13 -4.22 -6.01
CA GLY A 123 17.11 -2.98 -6.80
C GLY A 123 16.79 -1.73 -5.98
N GLU A 124 16.69 -0.60 -6.65
CA GLU A 124 16.35 0.69 -6.04
C GLU A 124 14.96 0.62 -5.40
N ALA A 125 14.89 0.95 -4.10
CA ALA A 125 13.62 0.94 -3.37
C ALA A 125 12.69 2.01 -3.96
N PRO A 126 11.40 1.71 -4.17
CA PRO A 126 10.46 2.73 -4.59
C PRO A 126 10.33 3.81 -3.51
N PRO A 127 9.97 5.06 -3.85
CA PRO A 127 9.73 6.09 -2.86
C PRO A 127 8.60 5.67 -1.93
N LEU A 128 8.91 5.58 -0.63
CA LEU A 128 7.99 5.20 0.43
C LEU A 128 7.90 6.33 1.46
N VAL A 129 6.70 6.59 1.94
CA VAL A 129 6.41 7.59 2.97
C VAL A 129 5.69 6.92 4.13
N VAL A 130 6.16 7.14 5.35
CA VAL A 130 5.48 6.67 6.55
C VAL A 130 4.38 7.65 6.90
N ALA A 131 3.12 7.22 6.78
CA ALA A 131 1.95 8.02 7.11
C ALA A 131 0.72 7.15 7.37
N ASP A 132 -0.25 7.70 8.11
CA ASP A 132 -1.57 7.12 8.30
C ASP A 132 -2.41 7.29 7.02
N ALA A 133 -3.14 6.25 6.63
CA ALA A 133 -4.09 6.28 5.50
C ALA A 133 -5.16 7.36 5.66
N ALA A 134 -5.51 7.75 6.90
CA ALA A 134 -6.45 8.83 7.21
C ALA A 134 -5.76 10.21 7.30
N ARG A 135 -4.44 10.31 7.07
CA ARG A 135 -3.65 11.56 7.12
C ARG A 135 -2.52 11.52 6.12
N LEU A 136 -2.84 11.65 4.86
CA LEU A 136 -1.87 11.56 3.78
C LEU A 136 -1.01 12.83 3.68
N PRO A 137 0.31 12.70 3.41
CA PRO A 137 1.22 13.83 3.26
C PRO A 137 1.13 14.48 1.88
N PHE A 138 -0.02 14.39 1.22
CA PHE A 138 -0.24 14.98 -0.09
C PHE A 138 -1.09 16.25 0.00
N ALA A 139 -0.85 17.19 -0.90
CA ALA A 139 -1.69 18.38 -1.04
C ALA A 139 -3.08 17.99 -1.57
N ASP A 140 -4.07 18.90 -1.43
CA ASP A 140 -5.39 18.75 -2.02
C ASP A 140 -5.25 18.66 -3.55
N ASP A 141 -6.06 17.82 -4.18
CA ASP A 141 -6.15 17.70 -5.63
C ASP A 141 -4.81 17.43 -6.37
N SER A 142 -3.86 16.74 -5.69
CA SER A 142 -2.50 16.54 -6.18
C SER A 142 -2.25 15.17 -6.80
N LEU A 143 -3.16 14.20 -6.60
CA LEU A 143 -3.00 12.84 -7.11
C LEU A 143 -3.95 12.56 -8.27
N ASP A 144 -3.45 11.85 -9.28
CA ASP A 144 -4.25 11.31 -10.37
C ASP A 144 -4.99 10.04 -9.94
N GLY A 145 -4.37 9.26 -9.05
CA GLY A 145 -4.91 8.02 -8.57
C GLY A 145 -4.50 7.64 -7.15
N VAL A 146 -5.32 6.79 -6.57
CA VAL A 146 -5.03 6.04 -5.35
C VAL A 146 -5.20 4.56 -5.64
N LEU A 147 -4.17 3.77 -5.34
CA LEU A 147 -4.23 2.32 -5.28
C LEU A 147 -4.26 1.91 -3.81
N ALA A 148 -5.19 1.02 -3.43
CA ALA A 148 -5.29 0.51 -2.07
C ALA A 148 -5.65 -0.98 -2.10
N GLU A 149 -4.75 -1.84 -1.62
CA GLU A 149 -4.95 -3.29 -1.65
C GLU A 149 -4.84 -3.87 -0.25
N CYS A 150 -5.92 -4.49 0.24
CA CYS A 150 -6.00 -5.06 1.60
C CYS A 150 -5.66 -4.04 2.70
N SER A 151 -6.00 -2.77 2.52
CA SER A 151 -5.62 -1.71 3.44
C SER A 151 -6.79 -0.95 4.05
N LEU A 152 -7.89 -0.75 3.30
CA LEU A 152 -9.05 -0.01 3.79
C LEU A 152 -9.74 -0.72 4.97
N SER A 153 -9.88 -2.05 4.92
CA SER A 153 -10.43 -2.87 6.01
C SER A 153 -9.58 -2.84 7.28
N LEU A 154 -8.32 -2.45 7.19
CA LEU A 154 -7.39 -2.33 8.31
C LEU A 154 -7.38 -0.93 8.94
N THR A 155 -7.95 0.07 8.29
CA THR A 155 -8.01 1.44 8.83
C THR A 155 -8.86 1.50 10.10
N ALA A 156 -8.49 2.35 11.03
CA ALA A 156 -9.24 2.56 12.27
C ALA A 156 -10.62 3.19 11.98
N ASP A 157 -10.65 4.13 11.04
CA ASP A 157 -11.86 4.82 10.58
C ASP A 157 -11.84 4.87 9.05
N ARG A 158 -12.74 4.08 8.45
CA ARG A 158 -12.88 3.98 6.99
C ARG A 158 -13.39 5.28 6.37
N ALA A 159 -14.29 5.97 7.06
CA ALA A 159 -14.85 7.22 6.54
C ALA A 159 -13.80 8.33 6.49
N LEU A 160 -12.96 8.44 7.52
CA LEU A 160 -11.84 9.38 7.53
C LEU A 160 -10.81 9.05 6.45
N ALA A 161 -10.47 7.78 6.28
CA ALA A 161 -9.53 7.36 5.23
C ALA A 161 -10.07 7.71 3.84
N LEU A 162 -11.32 7.38 3.55
CA LEU A 162 -11.95 7.68 2.25
C LEU A 162 -12.05 9.20 1.99
N ALA A 163 -12.38 9.99 3.02
CA ALA A 163 -12.43 11.45 2.91
C ALA A 163 -11.03 12.03 2.60
N GLU A 164 -9.99 11.48 3.22
CA GLU A 164 -8.61 11.90 3.01
C GLU A 164 -8.09 11.50 1.60
N TRP A 165 -8.41 10.30 1.14
CA TRP A 165 -8.07 9.87 -0.22
C TRP A 165 -8.77 10.76 -1.26
N ARG A 166 -10.06 11.07 -1.03
CA ARG A 166 -10.79 12.00 -1.89
C ARG A 166 -10.18 13.40 -1.89
N ARG A 167 -9.75 13.92 -0.73
CA ARG A 167 -9.08 15.24 -0.63
C ARG A 167 -7.84 15.29 -1.51
N ALA A 168 -7.00 14.26 -1.41
CA ALA A 168 -5.74 14.20 -2.15
C ALA A 168 -5.92 13.98 -3.66
N LEU A 169 -6.97 13.27 -4.08
CA LEU A 169 -7.28 13.05 -5.50
C LEU A 169 -7.75 14.35 -6.16
N ARG A 170 -7.28 14.62 -7.37
CA ARG A 170 -7.80 15.68 -8.23
C ARG A 170 -9.23 15.38 -8.70
N PRO A 171 -10.02 16.36 -9.15
CA PRO A 171 -11.31 16.10 -9.79
C PRO A 171 -11.16 15.10 -10.95
N GLY A 172 -11.99 14.05 -10.94
CA GLY A 172 -11.90 12.93 -11.89
C GLY A 172 -10.76 11.96 -11.65
N GLY A 173 -9.96 12.14 -10.59
CA GLY A 173 -8.97 11.16 -10.13
C GLY A 173 -9.64 9.87 -9.68
N ARG A 174 -8.93 8.74 -9.77
CA ARG A 174 -9.49 7.41 -9.59
C ARG A 174 -8.96 6.71 -8.35
N LEU A 175 -9.86 5.96 -7.70
CA LEU A 175 -9.54 5.02 -6.64
C LEU A 175 -9.62 3.60 -7.21
N ALA A 176 -8.53 2.87 -7.11
CA ALA A 176 -8.42 1.45 -7.40
C ALA A 176 -8.30 0.70 -6.06
N LEU A 177 -9.30 -0.11 -5.71
CA LEU A 177 -9.38 -0.78 -4.43
C LEU A 177 -9.55 -2.29 -4.62
N SER A 178 -8.75 -3.08 -3.90
CA SER A 178 -9.05 -4.49 -3.69
C SER A 178 -9.01 -4.81 -2.19
N ASP A 179 -10.13 -5.33 -1.65
CA ASP A 179 -10.23 -5.58 -0.21
C ASP A 179 -11.30 -6.63 0.11
N VAL A 180 -11.26 -7.12 1.34
CA VAL A 180 -12.28 -8.01 1.87
C VAL A 180 -13.60 -7.27 2.11
N TYR A 181 -14.73 -7.95 1.87
CA TYR A 181 -16.05 -7.47 2.22
C TYR A 181 -16.90 -8.60 2.77
N ARG A 182 -17.99 -8.27 3.48
CA ARG A 182 -18.93 -9.26 4.01
C ARG A 182 -20.01 -9.59 2.97
N ARG A 183 -20.25 -10.89 2.78
CA ARG A 183 -21.30 -11.42 1.91
C ARG A 183 -22.60 -11.74 2.66
N ASP A 184 -22.55 -11.70 3.98
CA ASP A 184 -23.69 -11.85 4.87
C ASP A 184 -24.13 -10.48 5.41
N GLY A 185 -25.42 -10.25 5.51
CA GLY A 185 -25.99 -8.97 5.97
C GLY A 185 -25.82 -8.69 7.47
N GLY A 186 -24.88 -9.35 8.16
CA GLY A 186 -24.73 -9.28 9.62
C GLY A 186 -23.84 -8.19 10.13
N GLY A 187 -24.36 -7.36 11.02
CA GLY A 187 -23.70 -6.64 12.11
C GLY A 187 -22.72 -5.52 11.80
N ALA A 188 -22.62 -4.59 12.75
CA ALA A 188 -21.57 -3.59 12.80
C ALA A 188 -20.20 -4.27 12.99
N GLY A 189 -19.30 -4.14 12.00
CA GLY A 189 -17.95 -4.66 12.07
C GLY A 189 -17.03 -3.84 11.15
N ARG A 190 -15.72 -3.97 11.35
CA ARG A 190 -14.72 -3.28 10.52
C ARG A 190 -14.85 -3.63 9.03
N ILE A 191 -15.22 -4.87 8.70
CA ILE A 191 -15.40 -5.30 7.32
C ILE A 191 -16.83 -4.97 6.90
N ALA A 192 -16.98 -4.08 5.94
CA ALA A 192 -18.25 -3.65 5.39
C ALA A 192 -18.92 -4.74 4.53
N THR A 193 -20.24 -4.72 4.42
CA THR A 193 -20.92 -5.39 3.31
C THR A 193 -20.66 -4.63 2.00
N ARG A 194 -20.99 -5.25 0.86
CA ARG A 194 -20.90 -4.57 -0.43
C ARG A 194 -21.69 -3.26 -0.44
N GLU A 195 -22.94 -3.32 0.06
CA GLU A 195 -23.84 -2.17 0.11
C GLU A 195 -23.28 -1.05 1.00
N ALA A 196 -22.79 -1.42 2.19
CA ALA A 196 -22.18 -0.46 3.13
C ALA A 196 -20.90 0.16 2.53
N LEU A 197 -20.04 -0.63 1.90
CA LEU A 197 -18.83 -0.11 1.25
C LEU A 197 -19.17 0.86 0.12
N CYS A 198 -20.15 0.52 -0.73
CA CYS A 198 -20.60 1.42 -1.79
C CYS A 198 -21.25 2.70 -1.22
N ALA A 199 -21.99 2.61 -0.12
CA ALA A 199 -22.59 3.75 0.56
C ALA A 199 -21.52 4.66 1.17
N ASP A 200 -20.49 4.09 1.82
CA ASP A 200 -19.36 4.86 2.38
C ASP A 200 -18.59 5.60 1.29
N LEU A 201 -18.34 4.94 0.15
CA LEU A 201 -17.70 5.57 -1.01
C LEU A 201 -18.54 6.72 -1.55
N ALA A 202 -19.85 6.53 -1.70
CA ALA A 202 -20.76 7.57 -2.16
C ALA A 202 -20.81 8.74 -1.17
N ALA A 203 -20.90 8.47 0.13
CA ALA A 203 -20.88 9.49 1.20
C ALA A 203 -19.55 10.28 1.20
N ALA A 204 -18.42 9.61 0.92
CA ALA A 204 -17.14 10.27 0.74
C ALA A 204 -17.02 11.03 -0.59
N GLY A 205 -18.02 10.98 -1.48
CA GLY A 205 -18.05 11.70 -2.76
C GLY A 205 -17.32 10.95 -3.89
N PHE A 206 -17.29 9.63 -3.85
CA PHE A 206 -16.85 8.79 -4.96
C PHE A 206 -18.06 8.24 -5.73
N ARG A 207 -17.89 8.08 -7.03
CA ARG A 207 -18.81 7.34 -7.89
C ARG A 207 -18.18 6.00 -8.24
N VAL A 208 -18.77 4.91 -7.76
CA VAL A 208 -18.31 3.56 -8.08
C VAL A 208 -18.57 3.28 -9.57
N GLU A 209 -17.54 2.89 -10.29
CA GLU A 209 -17.57 2.58 -11.72
C GLU A 209 -17.58 1.08 -11.98
N ALA A 210 -16.90 0.31 -11.14
CA ALA A 210 -16.89 -1.14 -11.21
C ALA A 210 -16.82 -1.74 -9.80
N PHE A 211 -17.54 -2.83 -9.59
CA PHE A 211 -17.42 -3.68 -8.41
C PHE A 211 -17.51 -5.14 -8.85
N GLU A 212 -16.42 -5.87 -8.69
CA GLU A 212 -16.34 -7.27 -9.08
C GLU A 212 -16.02 -8.16 -7.88
N ASP A 213 -16.77 -9.26 -7.77
CA ASP A 213 -16.50 -10.29 -6.78
C ASP A 213 -15.32 -11.16 -7.23
N ARG A 214 -14.25 -11.15 -6.44
CA ARG A 214 -13.04 -11.94 -6.61
C ARG A 214 -12.84 -12.94 -5.46
N SER A 215 -13.93 -13.38 -4.85
CA SER A 215 -13.90 -14.27 -3.68
C SER A 215 -13.17 -15.59 -3.93
N GLU A 216 -13.08 -16.07 -5.16
CA GLU A 216 -12.26 -17.24 -5.49
C GLU A 216 -10.77 -17.00 -5.28
N ALA A 217 -10.29 -15.77 -5.52
CA ALA A 217 -8.92 -15.39 -5.20
C ALA A 217 -8.65 -15.44 -3.69
N LEU A 218 -9.60 -14.98 -2.87
CA LEU A 218 -9.53 -15.09 -1.41
C LEU A 218 -9.52 -16.53 -0.94
N LYS A 219 -10.38 -17.40 -1.47
CA LYS A 219 -10.42 -18.83 -1.12
C LYS A 219 -9.09 -19.53 -1.46
N SER A 220 -8.58 -19.31 -2.66
CA SER A 220 -7.31 -19.87 -3.12
C SER A 220 -6.13 -19.39 -2.27
N TRP A 221 -6.16 -18.13 -1.87
CA TRP A 221 -5.17 -17.53 -0.98
C TRP A 221 -5.26 -18.13 0.43
N ALA A 222 -6.47 -18.22 1.01
CA ALA A 222 -6.69 -18.79 2.33
C ALA A 222 -6.23 -20.26 2.40
N ALA A 223 -6.53 -21.06 1.40
CA ALA A 223 -6.07 -22.45 1.33
C ALA A 223 -4.54 -22.55 1.33
N ARG A 224 -3.85 -21.73 0.53
CA ARG A 224 -2.37 -21.67 0.50
C ARG A 224 -1.80 -21.17 1.82
N PHE A 225 -2.46 -20.19 2.44
CA PHE A 225 -2.04 -19.66 3.73
C PHE A 225 -2.14 -20.74 4.83
N ILE A 226 -3.29 -21.44 4.93
CA ILE A 226 -3.50 -22.53 5.89
C ILE A 226 -2.48 -23.65 5.66
N PHE A 227 -2.24 -24.03 4.40
CA PHE A 227 -1.24 -25.04 4.06
C PHE A 227 0.17 -24.66 4.55
N ARG A 228 0.51 -23.38 4.48
CA ARG A 228 1.86 -22.90 4.86
C ARG A 228 2.01 -22.61 6.36
N PHE A 229 0.96 -22.11 7.01
CA PHE A 229 1.03 -21.58 8.39
C PHE A 229 0.12 -22.32 9.38
N GLY A 230 -0.63 -23.32 8.94
CA GLY A 230 -1.48 -24.18 9.76
C GLY A 230 -2.90 -23.65 10.00
N SER A 231 -3.08 -22.36 10.21
CA SER A 231 -4.40 -21.74 10.40
C SER A 231 -4.42 -20.29 9.93
N LEU A 232 -5.62 -19.71 9.80
CA LEU A 232 -5.81 -18.28 9.55
C LEU A 232 -5.68 -17.41 10.82
N ASP A 233 -5.66 -18.02 12.01
CA ASP A 233 -5.63 -17.27 13.27
C ASP A 233 -4.36 -16.43 13.42
N SER A 234 -3.26 -16.90 12.84
CA SER A 234 -2.00 -16.17 12.81
C SER A 234 -2.03 -14.86 11.97
N LEU A 235 -3.04 -14.69 11.11
CA LEU A 235 -3.26 -13.41 10.40
C LEU A 235 -3.76 -12.32 11.32
N TRP A 236 -4.56 -12.72 12.31
CA TRP A 236 -5.28 -11.81 13.17
C TRP A 236 -4.54 -11.47 14.45
N GLY A 237 -3.31 -11.96 14.67
CA GLY A 237 -2.46 -11.76 15.85
C GLY A 237 -2.99 -10.80 16.92
N ASP A 238 -2.52 -10.84 18.14
CA ASP A 238 -3.04 -10.14 19.34
C ASP A 238 -3.28 -8.62 19.25
N GLY A 239 -3.41 -8.07 18.08
CA GLY A 239 -3.62 -6.62 17.84
C GLY A 239 -4.25 -6.27 16.51
N CYS A 240 -4.50 -7.22 15.63
CA CYS A 240 -5.37 -6.98 14.49
C CYS A 240 -6.81 -6.94 14.98
N ALA A 241 -7.43 -5.79 14.89
CA ALA A 241 -8.73 -5.46 15.46
C ALA A 241 -9.93 -6.11 14.74
N ALA A 242 -9.77 -7.23 14.08
CA ALA A 242 -10.87 -8.10 13.77
C ALA A 242 -11.09 -8.98 14.99
N ASP A 243 -12.26 -8.88 15.62
CA ASP A 243 -12.68 -9.80 16.67
C ASP A 243 -12.59 -11.24 16.11
N PRO A 244 -11.67 -12.10 16.61
CA PRO A 244 -11.51 -13.46 16.08
C PRO A 244 -12.80 -14.26 16.14
N GLY A 245 -13.68 -13.97 17.12
CA GLY A 245 -14.99 -14.59 17.27
C GLY A 245 -16.00 -14.19 16.20
N SER A 246 -15.86 -13.03 15.59
CA SER A 246 -16.76 -12.54 14.53
C SER A 246 -16.28 -12.93 13.11
N ALA A 247 -14.97 -13.00 12.89
CA ALA A 247 -14.40 -13.35 11.60
C ALA A 247 -14.64 -14.82 11.22
N GLY A 248 -14.62 -15.74 12.20
CA GLY A 248 -14.84 -17.18 11.97
C GLY A 248 -16.24 -17.56 11.51
N LYS A 249 -17.25 -16.67 11.69
CA LYS A 249 -18.64 -16.88 11.25
C LYS A 249 -19.03 -16.01 10.06
N ALA A 250 -18.23 -14.99 9.71
CA ALA A 250 -18.52 -14.07 8.62
C ALA A 250 -18.24 -14.74 7.26
N ARG A 251 -19.20 -14.66 6.34
CA ARG A 251 -18.98 -15.08 4.94
C ARG A 251 -18.23 -13.98 4.21
N LEU A 252 -16.89 -14.05 4.21
CA LEU A 252 -16.07 -13.07 3.55
C LEU A 252 -16.01 -13.28 2.03
N GLY A 253 -16.03 -12.19 1.31
CA GLY A 253 -15.71 -12.07 -0.10
C GLY A 253 -14.47 -11.19 -0.28
N TYR A 254 -14.02 -11.08 -1.51
CA TYR A 254 -12.94 -10.18 -1.93
C TYR A 254 -13.42 -9.39 -3.14
N ALA A 255 -13.28 -8.08 -3.08
CA ALA A 255 -13.72 -7.18 -4.13
C ALA A 255 -12.53 -6.63 -4.91
N LEU A 256 -12.73 -6.45 -6.20
CA LEU A 256 -12.00 -5.52 -7.04
C LEU A 256 -12.94 -4.38 -7.39
N LEU A 257 -12.56 -3.15 -7.06
CA LEU A 257 -13.41 -1.98 -7.18
C LEU A 257 -12.63 -0.82 -7.82
N VAL A 258 -13.30 -0.12 -8.73
CA VAL A 258 -12.82 1.16 -9.28
C VAL A 258 -13.88 2.22 -9.01
N ALA A 259 -13.45 3.38 -8.52
CA ALA A 259 -14.32 4.53 -8.31
C ALA A 259 -13.60 5.81 -8.75
N ALA A 260 -14.38 6.81 -9.17
CA ALA A 260 -13.86 8.13 -9.52
C ALA A 260 -14.29 9.17 -8.48
N LYS A 261 -13.43 10.14 -8.18
CA LYS A 261 -13.80 11.33 -7.40
C LYS A 261 -14.89 12.07 -8.15
N SER A 262 -16.09 12.15 -7.54
CA SER A 262 -17.19 12.95 -8.09
C SER A 262 -16.83 14.43 -8.04
N GLY A 263 -16.91 15.09 -9.17
CA GLY A 263 -16.66 16.53 -9.33
C GLY A 263 -16.58 16.87 -10.81
N GLN A 264 -17.12 18.01 -11.22
CA GLN A 264 -17.07 18.45 -12.61
C GLN A 264 -15.60 18.59 -13.05
N ARG A 265 -15.21 17.78 -14.03
CA ARG A 265 -14.06 18.11 -14.85
C ARG A 265 -14.45 19.41 -15.57
N ALA A 266 -13.77 20.53 -15.29
CA ALA A 266 -13.90 21.69 -16.12
C ALA A 266 -13.72 21.25 -17.58
N PRO A 267 -14.59 21.64 -18.54
CA PRO A 267 -14.36 21.31 -19.93
C PRO A 267 -12.98 21.82 -20.30
N ALA A 268 -12.15 20.95 -20.89
CA ALA A 268 -10.89 21.35 -21.47
C ALA A 268 -11.22 22.47 -22.45
N GLY A 269 -10.78 23.68 -22.12
CA GLY A 269 -10.98 24.84 -22.98
C GLY A 269 -10.40 24.53 -24.37
N GLY A 270 -11.26 24.70 -25.36
CA GLY A 270 -10.90 24.57 -26.77
C GLY A 270 -9.96 25.69 -27.24
#